data_1f1f5eb1a3fcd1f8e3922f3fdca391aa
#
_entry.id   1f1f5eb1a3fcd1f8e3922f3fdca391aa
#
_cell.length_a   1.000
_cell.length_b   1.000
_cell.length_c   1.000
_cell.angle_alpha   90.00
_cell.angle_beta   90.00
_cell.angle_gamma   90.00
#
_symmetry.space_group_name_H-M   'P 1'
#
loop_
_entity.id
_entity.type
_entity.pdbx_description
1 polymer ?
#
loop_
_entity_poly.entity_id
_entity_poly.type
_entity_poly.pdbx_seq_one_letter_code
_entity_poly.pdbx_strand_id
1 'polypeptide(L)'
;MAEPLIPARQPKIELGSIYSGGRISKNERVFGEGKWYELGMSNCCEQSVPQSDSSFETFAGPVADWQARLTAGLSRSLQASDENLGHLEEEILHRTHELERQLLEEAAQKKADQSPPVCPQCGHKLSRCTREHPRTFQSRFGLVTVKRLRGWCRRCQAWFFPADWALGLSETGGASPSVQEMAALTVSKMPVQEASAVIERLTGVKLPPATLDREARRQGQRADKKRKQLDEQMRTGTGVTQMLALPAQPFTLVIELDAWNIRERDDWCQTAALRRRGQAPQRWHWVYGGTCFRLDQRVENDRGRVRILSRGTVMTRGGVEDLRDQIFAEAQRHGLAQAAKVLVVADGAAWIWNLAGDRFAQAQQRLDYYHASQHLWAVAHALHPEDEVAARAWMKPLLRKLKQGRTLGLLKDLRALAKRLRQKKRQALEAQLAYLENHRARMDYGAARRAGEPLGSGPMESTCRQYQCRFKRPGQFWSRVGDEGLMCLETFWRNHRWHWLFPHILHGDPHKN
;
A
#
# COMPACT_ATOMS: atom_id res chain seq x y z
N MET A 1 21.62 -12.96 30.34
CA MET A 1 20.77 -11.79 30.02
C MET A 1 21.67 -10.77 29.36
N ALA A 2 21.62 -10.67 28.05
CA ALA A 2 22.41 -9.73 27.25
C ALA A 2 21.48 -8.59 26.78
N GLU A 3 21.79 -7.36 27.19
CA GLU A 3 21.12 -6.15 26.72
C GLU A 3 21.33 -5.97 25.23
N PRO A 4 20.32 -5.51 24.48
CA PRO A 4 20.47 -5.21 23.05
C PRO A 4 21.23 -3.90 22.87
N LEU A 5 22.34 -3.97 22.16
CA LEU A 5 23.15 -2.83 21.70
C LEU A 5 22.29 -1.83 20.89
N ILE A 6 22.27 -0.61 21.34
CA ILE A 6 21.65 0.55 20.66
C ILE A 6 22.44 0.81 19.37
N PRO A 7 21.83 0.87 18.18
CA PRO A 7 22.55 1.23 16.95
C PRO A 7 22.96 2.70 16.98
N ALA A 8 24.21 2.95 16.63
CA ALA A 8 24.83 4.27 16.53
C ALA A 8 24.07 5.21 15.59
N ARG A 9 24.05 6.49 15.97
CA ARG A 9 23.49 7.60 15.17
C ARG A 9 24.11 7.65 13.77
N GLN A 10 23.28 7.65 12.74
CA GLN A 10 23.69 7.90 11.36
C GLN A 10 24.06 9.38 11.17
N PRO A 11 25.11 9.70 10.40
CA PRO A 11 25.43 11.07 10.05
C PRO A 11 24.34 11.67 9.14
N LYS A 12 23.96 12.91 9.41
CA LYS A 12 23.09 13.74 8.58
C LYS A 12 23.77 13.98 7.24
N ILE A 13 23.13 13.56 6.16
CA ILE A 13 23.49 13.99 4.79
C ILE A 13 22.62 15.21 4.50
N GLU A 14 23.23 16.37 4.38
CA GLU A 14 22.58 17.60 3.90
C GLU A 14 22.24 17.46 2.42
N LEU A 15 20.96 17.61 2.09
CA LEU A 15 20.46 17.73 0.72
C LEU A 15 20.69 19.17 0.25
N GLY A 16 21.76 19.39 -0.49
CA GLY A 16 21.99 20.62 -1.25
C GLY A 16 20.91 20.80 -2.33
N SER A 17 20.21 21.91 -2.22
CA SER A 17 19.30 22.45 -3.21
C SER A 17 20.07 22.83 -4.48
N ILE A 18 19.71 22.24 -5.63
CA ILE A 18 20.10 22.76 -6.95
C ILE A 18 18.83 22.88 -7.80
N TYR A 19 18.25 24.06 -7.77
CA TYR A 19 17.40 24.56 -8.84
C TYR A 19 18.29 25.38 -9.80
N SER A 20 18.42 24.95 -11.05
CA SER A 20 18.89 25.80 -12.15
C SER A 20 17.97 25.60 -13.34
N GLY A 21 17.36 26.69 -13.76
CA GLY A 21 16.43 26.77 -14.88
C GLY A 21 17.15 26.53 -16.22
N GLY A 22 16.48 25.78 -17.09
CA GLY A 22 16.83 25.59 -18.49
C GLY A 22 15.66 26.01 -19.37
N ARG A 23 15.91 26.97 -20.25
CA ARG A 23 14.98 27.54 -21.23
C ARG A 23 14.49 26.49 -22.21
N ILE A 24 13.18 26.51 -22.47
CA ILE A 24 12.53 25.76 -23.57
C ILE A 24 12.69 26.57 -24.85
N SER A 25 13.32 26.00 -25.88
CA SER A 25 13.32 26.52 -27.26
C SER A 25 12.14 25.91 -28.03
N LYS A 26 11.42 26.81 -28.73
CA LYS A 26 10.37 26.45 -29.70
C LYS A 26 11.01 26.00 -31.01
N ASN A 27 10.47 24.96 -31.61
CA ASN A 27 10.30 24.63 -33.04
C ASN A 27 10.12 23.11 -33.14
N GLU A 28 9.31 22.48 -33.98
CA GLU A 28 8.68 22.80 -35.24
C GLU A 28 7.51 21.82 -35.47
N ARG A 29 6.52 22.26 -36.26
CA ARG A 29 5.39 21.42 -36.72
C ARG A 29 5.84 20.53 -37.87
N VAL A 30 5.45 19.24 -37.83
CA VAL A 30 5.35 18.44 -39.05
C VAL A 30 3.96 17.79 -39.05
N PHE A 31 3.14 18.20 -40.02
CA PHE A 31 1.89 17.54 -40.38
C PHE A 31 2.22 16.30 -41.22
N GLY A 32 1.67 15.15 -40.83
CA GLY A 32 1.66 13.94 -41.63
C GLY A 32 0.24 13.39 -41.71
N GLU A 33 -0.35 13.46 -42.88
CA GLU A 33 -1.68 12.90 -43.18
C GLU A 33 -1.63 11.38 -43.16
N GLY A 34 -2.45 10.73 -42.35
CA GLY A 34 -2.62 9.28 -42.27
C GLY A 34 -4.08 8.88 -42.45
N LYS A 35 -4.32 8.15 -43.53
CA LYS A 35 -5.62 7.64 -44.04
C LYS A 35 -6.42 6.87 -42.98
N TRP A 36 -7.67 7.20 -42.84
CA TRP A 36 -8.69 6.41 -42.15
C TRP A 36 -9.13 5.23 -43.04
N TYR A 37 -9.06 4.01 -42.48
CA TYR A 37 -9.72 2.87 -43.09
C TYR A 37 -11.13 2.76 -42.50
N GLU A 38 -12.13 2.93 -43.37
CA GLU A 38 -13.52 2.58 -43.09
C GLU A 38 -13.65 1.07 -42.97
N LEU A 39 -13.92 0.57 -41.77
CA LEU A 39 -14.44 -0.78 -41.56
C LEU A 39 -15.95 -0.68 -41.38
N GLY A 40 -16.67 -1.30 -42.31
CA GLY A 40 -18.11 -1.31 -42.38
C GLY A 40 -18.77 -1.87 -41.12
N MET A 41 -19.62 -1.08 -40.50
CA MET A 41 -20.58 -1.54 -39.50
C MET A 41 -21.89 -1.89 -40.21
N SER A 42 -22.18 -3.19 -40.26
CA SER A 42 -23.49 -3.69 -40.63
C SER A 42 -24.52 -3.35 -39.55
N ASN A 43 -25.65 -2.85 -39.97
CA ASN A 43 -26.87 -2.62 -39.20
C ASN A 43 -27.21 -3.81 -38.28
N CYS A 44 -27.28 -3.57 -36.97
CA CYS A 44 -28.10 -4.36 -36.08
C CYS A 44 -28.69 -3.48 -34.98
N CYS A 45 -30.01 -3.53 -34.90
CA CYS A 45 -30.91 -3.07 -33.84
C CYS A 45 -31.09 -1.57 -33.65
N GLU A 46 -32.13 -1.05 -34.28
CA GLU A 46 -32.99 -0.01 -33.72
C GLU A 46 -33.47 -0.48 -32.34
N GLN A 47 -32.74 -0.12 -31.28
CA GLN A 47 -33.30 -0.14 -29.94
C GLN A 47 -34.16 1.12 -29.80
N SER A 48 -35.46 0.89 -29.68
CA SER A 48 -36.47 1.87 -29.30
C SER A 48 -35.97 2.70 -28.11
N VAL A 49 -35.90 4.00 -28.29
CA VAL A 49 -35.72 4.98 -27.20
C VAL A 49 -36.77 4.67 -26.14
N PRO A 50 -36.39 4.40 -24.88
CA PRO A 50 -37.37 4.21 -23.83
C PRO A 50 -38.19 5.48 -23.71
N GLN A 51 -39.52 5.31 -23.74
CA GLN A 51 -40.46 6.38 -23.44
C GLN A 51 -40.05 7.05 -22.12
N SER A 52 -40.13 8.38 -22.06
CA SER A 52 -39.80 9.25 -20.95
C SER A 52 -40.24 8.65 -19.61
N ASP A 53 -39.25 8.11 -18.90
CA ASP A 53 -39.45 7.46 -17.63
C ASP A 53 -39.82 8.54 -16.59
N SER A 54 -40.99 8.43 -15.97
CA SER A 54 -41.50 9.33 -14.92
C SER A 54 -40.50 9.51 -13.74
N SER A 55 -39.37 8.80 -13.77
CA SER A 55 -38.25 8.92 -12.84
C SER A 55 -37.48 10.24 -12.95
N PHE A 56 -37.46 10.89 -14.13
CA PHE A 56 -36.76 12.16 -14.33
C PHE A 56 -37.51 13.37 -13.74
N GLU A 57 -38.85 13.33 -13.65
CA GLU A 57 -39.64 14.42 -13.09
C GLU A 57 -39.34 14.68 -11.60
N THR A 58 -38.92 13.64 -10.86
CA THR A 58 -38.61 13.73 -9.42
C THR A 58 -37.41 14.63 -9.12
N PHE A 59 -36.43 14.70 -10.02
CA PHE A 59 -35.22 15.49 -9.81
C PHE A 59 -35.32 16.92 -10.38
N ALA A 60 -36.38 17.23 -11.10
CA ALA A 60 -36.56 18.53 -11.77
C ALA A 60 -36.66 19.68 -10.76
N GLY A 61 -37.40 19.50 -9.67
CA GLY A 61 -37.58 20.53 -8.64
C GLY A 61 -36.27 20.96 -7.98
N PRO A 62 -35.50 20.02 -7.37
CA PRO A 62 -34.20 20.33 -6.78
C PRO A 62 -33.20 20.97 -7.76
N VAL A 63 -33.19 20.56 -9.03
CA VAL A 63 -32.31 21.14 -10.06
C VAL A 63 -32.70 22.58 -10.39
N ALA A 64 -34.00 22.88 -10.57
CA ALA A 64 -34.48 24.23 -10.86
C ALA A 64 -34.20 25.22 -9.72
N ASP A 65 -34.45 24.80 -8.48
CA ASP A 65 -34.13 25.60 -7.28
C ASP A 65 -32.63 25.86 -7.12
N TRP A 66 -31.81 24.84 -7.35
CA TRP A 66 -30.35 24.98 -7.38
C TRP A 66 -29.89 25.96 -8.45
N GLN A 67 -30.40 25.84 -9.68
CA GLN A 67 -30.04 26.73 -10.78
C GLN A 67 -30.34 28.20 -10.44
N ALA A 68 -31.51 28.47 -9.86
CA ALA A 68 -31.87 29.81 -9.42
C ALA A 68 -30.91 30.36 -8.37
N ARG A 69 -30.59 29.54 -7.35
CA ARG A 69 -29.67 29.92 -6.25
C ARG A 69 -28.23 30.10 -6.75
N LEU A 70 -27.75 29.23 -7.63
CA LEU A 70 -26.42 29.35 -8.22
C LEU A 70 -26.29 30.65 -9.04
N THR A 71 -27.27 30.92 -9.93
CA THR A 71 -27.28 32.13 -10.75
C THR A 71 -27.29 33.39 -9.87
N ALA A 72 -28.09 33.43 -8.81
CA ALA A 72 -28.15 34.57 -7.89
C ALA A 72 -26.82 34.73 -7.10
N GLY A 73 -26.17 33.62 -6.72
CA GLY A 73 -24.85 33.64 -6.07
C GLY A 73 -23.78 34.21 -6.98
N LEU A 74 -23.62 33.61 -8.16
CA LEU A 74 -22.61 34.06 -9.14
C LEU A 74 -22.82 35.51 -9.58
N SER A 75 -24.09 35.95 -9.75
CA SER A 75 -24.38 37.36 -10.10
C SER A 75 -23.90 38.34 -9.03
N ARG A 76 -23.94 37.96 -7.75
CA ARG A 76 -23.40 38.79 -6.64
C ARG A 76 -21.88 38.80 -6.65
N SER A 77 -21.26 37.64 -6.81
CA SER A 77 -19.80 37.52 -6.88
C SER A 77 -19.19 38.26 -8.07
N LEU A 78 -19.88 38.30 -9.21
CA LEU A 78 -19.44 39.06 -10.39
C LEU A 78 -19.54 40.59 -10.19
N GLN A 79 -20.35 41.06 -9.24
CA GLN A 79 -20.48 42.48 -8.91
C GLN A 79 -19.49 42.96 -7.84
N ALA A 80 -18.90 42.04 -7.10
CA ALA A 80 -17.92 42.33 -6.07
C ALA A 80 -16.53 42.55 -6.70
N SER A 81 -15.96 43.74 -6.50
CA SER A 81 -14.71 44.17 -7.15
C SER A 81 -13.45 43.50 -6.61
N ASP A 82 -13.54 42.83 -5.49
CA ASP A 82 -12.45 42.19 -4.76
C ASP A 82 -12.45 40.65 -4.83
N GLU A 83 -13.47 40.06 -5.48
CA GLU A 83 -13.54 38.62 -5.67
C GLU A 83 -12.73 38.15 -6.90
N ASN A 84 -11.91 37.14 -6.68
CA ASN A 84 -11.10 36.50 -7.72
C ASN A 84 -11.67 35.13 -8.11
N LEU A 85 -11.04 34.45 -9.07
CA LEU A 85 -11.47 33.13 -9.56
C LEU A 85 -11.64 32.11 -8.42
N GLY A 86 -10.80 32.14 -7.38
CA GLY A 86 -10.91 31.23 -6.24
C GLY A 86 -12.21 31.41 -5.44
N HIS A 87 -12.74 32.64 -5.34
CA HIS A 87 -14.03 32.87 -4.70
C HIS A 87 -15.18 32.28 -5.55
N LEU A 88 -15.10 32.41 -6.89
CA LEU A 88 -16.08 31.83 -7.80
C LEU A 88 -16.06 30.29 -7.75
N GLU A 89 -14.88 29.68 -7.66
CA GLU A 89 -14.74 28.23 -7.51
C GLU A 89 -15.37 27.73 -6.19
N GLU A 90 -15.11 28.42 -5.08
CA GLU A 90 -15.67 28.06 -3.75
C GLU A 90 -17.20 28.23 -3.73
N GLU A 91 -17.75 29.28 -4.34
CA GLU A 91 -19.21 29.50 -4.43
C GLU A 91 -19.89 28.41 -5.27
N ILE A 92 -19.31 28.06 -6.41
CA ILE A 92 -19.82 26.98 -7.25
C ILE A 92 -19.77 25.65 -6.50
N LEU A 93 -18.65 25.33 -5.87
CA LEU A 93 -18.45 24.10 -5.10
C LEU A 93 -19.48 23.97 -3.98
N HIS A 94 -19.65 25.04 -3.19
CA HIS A 94 -20.60 25.06 -2.07
C HIS A 94 -22.05 24.82 -2.53
N ARG A 95 -22.48 25.49 -3.60
CA ARG A 95 -23.83 25.35 -4.16
C ARG A 95 -24.06 23.98 -4.80
N THR A 96 -23.06 23.45 -5.44
CA THR A 96 -23.14 22.13 -6.09
C THR A 96 -23.24 21.00 -5.05
N HIS A 97 -22.51 21.09 -3.93
CA HIS A 97 -22.59 20.11 -2.84
C HIS A 97 -24.00 19.96 -2.26
N GLU A 98 -24.73 21.06 -2.12
CA GLU A 98 -26.11 20.99 -1.60
C GLU A 98 -27.03 20.25 -2.55
N LEU A 99 -26.91 20.52 -3.87
CA LEU A 99 -27.64 19.79 -4.89
C LEU A 99 -27.27 18.29 -4.90
N GLU A 100 -25.96 17.98 -4.91
CA GLU A 100 -25.47 16.60 -4.90
C GLU A 100 -26.01 15.82 -3.70
N ARG A 101 -26.06 16.45 -2.52
CA ARG A 101 -26.62 15.87 -1.30
C ARG A 101 -28.11 15.54 -1.46
N GLN A 102 -28.91 16.51 -1.98
CA GLN A 102 -30.34 16.33 -2.20
C GLN A 102 -30.63 15.24 -3.22
N LEU A 103 -29.95 15.27 -4.37
CA LEU A 103 -30.11 14.25 -5.41
C LEU A 103 -29.72 12.84 -4.90
N LEU A 104 -28.65 12.75 -4.09
CA LEU A 104 -28.27 11.48 -3.49
C LEU A 104 -29.33 10.99 -2.49
N GLU A 105 -29.91 11.87 -1.66
CA GLU A 105 -30.94 11.53 -0.69
C GLU A 105 -32.19 10.96 -1.36
N GLU A 106 -32.66 11.62 -2.43
CA GLU A 106 -33.79 11.16 -3.23
C GLU A 106 -33.51 9.83 -3.95
N ALA A 107 -32.34 9.71 -4.58
CA ALA A 107 -31.96 8.48 -5.26
C ALA A 107 -31.82 7.30 -4.29
N ALA A 108 -31.22 7.56 -3.12
CA ALA A 108 -31.08 6.56 -2.07
C ALA A 108 -32.46 6.14 -1.48
N GLN A 109 -33.39 7.10 -1.33
CA GLN A 109 -34.75 6.79 -0.87
C GLN A 109 -35.48 5.93 -1.91
N LYS A 110 -35.46 6.28 -3.20
CA LYS A 110 -36.06 5.45 -4.26
C LYS A 110 -35.48 4.03 -4.26
N LYS A 111 -34.17 3.89 -4.14
CA LYS A 111 -33.54 2.57 -4.07
C LYS A 111 -33.93 1.80 -2.81
N ALA A 112 -34.12 2.47 -1.68
CA ALA A 112 -34.61 1.87 -0.45
C ALA A 112 -36.06 1.37 -0.59
N ASP A 113 -36.93 2.15 -1.24
CA ASP A 113 -38.34 1.80 -1.47
C ASP A 113 -38.50 0.63 -2.46
N GLN A 114 -37.62 0.53 -3.45
CA GLN A 114 -37.57 -0.57 -4.42
C GLN A 114 -36.93 -1.84 -3.84
N SER A 115 -36.30 -1.80 -2.68
CA SER A 115 -35.64 -2.95 -2.08
C SER A 115 -36.64 -4.03 -1.70
N PRO A 116 -36.56 -5.27 -2.25
CA PRO A 116 -37.52 -6.32 -1.96
C PRO A 116 -37.45 -6.76 -0.51
N PRO A 117 -38.58 -7.16 0.12
CA PRO A 117 -38.62 -7.59 1.51
C PRO A 117 -38.08 -9.02 1.67
N VAL A 118 -36.82 -9.23 1.30
CA VAL A 118 -36.12 -10.53 1.42
C VAL A 118 -34.93 -10.41 2.37
N CYS A 119 -34.62 -11.49 3.05
CA CYS A 119 -33.47 -11.55 3.96
C CYS A 119 -32.18 -11.48 3.15
N PRO A 120 -31.27 -10.51 3.39
CA PRO A 120 -30.02 -10.39 2.66
C PRO A 120 -29.05 -11.56 2.93
N GLN A 121 -29.28 -12.32 4.01
CA GLN A 121 -28.40 -13.40 4.44
C GLN A 121 -28.80 -14.77 3.85
N CYS A 122 -30.11 -15.06 3.74
CA CYS A 122 -30.59 -16.39 3.31
C CYS A 122 -31.62 -16.36 2.16
N GLY A 123 -31.98 -15.19 1.66
CA GLY A 123 -32.91 -15.02 0.53
C GLY A 123 -34.40 -15.25 0.87
N HIS A 124 -34.75 -15.65 2.10
CA HIS A 124 -36.16 -15.89 2.47
C HIS A 124 -36.94 -14.59 2.60
N LYS A 125 -38.24 -14.63 2.24
CA LYS A 125 -39.16 -13.51 2.42
C LYS A 125 -39.26 -13.14 3.89
N LEU A 126 -39.13 -11.84 4.18
CA LEU A 126 -39.28 -11.30 5.53
C LEU A 126 -40.75 -11.23 5.96
N SER A 127 -41.00 -11.42 7.25
CA SER A 127 -42.31 -11.26 7.89
C SER A 127 -42.28 -10.07 8.86
N ARG A 128 -43.45 -9.69 9.40
CA ARG A 128 -43.59 -8.58 10.35
C ARG A 128 -42.91 -7.30 9.84
N CYS A 129 -43.12 -7.00 8.57
CA CYS A 129 -42.50 -5.85 7.93
C CYS A 129 -43.12 -4.54 8.43
N THR A 130 -42.28 -3.61 8.85
CA THR A 130 -42.68 -2.23 9.20
C THR A 130 -41.82 -1.26 8.39
N ARG A 131 -42.42 -0.12 7.98
CA ARG A 131 -41.74 0.95 7.23
C ARG A 131 -41.39 2.13 8.14
N GLU A 132 -40.83 3.18 7.55
CA GLU A 132 -40.52 4.45 8.24
C GLU A 132 -39.43 4.36 9.32
N HIS A 133 -38.47 3.42 9.18
CA HIS A 133 -37.30 3.38 10.05
C HIS A 133 -36.20 4.28 9.49
N PRO A 134 -36.01 5.52 10.01
CA PRO A 134 -35.01 6.43 9.47
C PRO A 134 -33.61 5.92 9.79
N ARG A 135 -32.70 6.17 8.87
CA ARG A 135 -31.27 6.01 9.05
C ARG A 135 -30.53 7.17 8.42
N THR A 136 -29.75 7.88 9.23
CA THR A 136 -28.84 8.92 8.76
C THR A 136 -27.44 8.35 8.63
N PHE A 137 -26.76 8.64 7.52
CA PHE A 137 -25.38 8.26 7.29
C PHE A 137 -24.60 9.39 6.62
N GLN A 138 -23.30 9.39 6.83
CA GLN A 138 -22.39 10.34 6.22
C GLN A 138 -22.08 9.90 4.78
N SER A 139 -22.40 10.75 3.82
CA SER A 139 -21.98 10.60 2.43
C SER A 139 -20.82 11.56 2.11
N ARG A 140 -20.25 11.43 0.92
CA ARG A 140 -19.24 12.37 0.42
C ARG A 140 -19.79 13.78 0.11
N PHE A 141 -21.11 13.95 0.19
CA PHE A 141 -21.82 15.21 -0.04
C PHE A 141 -22.50 15.74 1.23
N GLY A 142 -22.26 15.11 2.39
CA GLY A 142 -22.89 15.48 3.66
C GLY A 142 -23.77 14.37 4.23
N LEU A 143 -24.57 14.72 5.23
CA LEU A 143 -25.50 13.81 5.87
C LEU A 143 -26.73 13.55 4.98
N VAL A 144 -27.06 12.27 4.83
CA VAL A 144 -28.21 11.78 4.05
C VAL A 144 -29.06 10.90 4.97
N THR A 145 -30.39 11.08 4.92
CA THR A 145 -31.34 10.29 5.71
C THR A 145 -32.28 9.53 4.79
N VAL A 146 -32.41 8.22 5.01
CA VAL A 146 -33.35 7.37 4.28
C VAL A 146 -34.29 6.66 5.24
N LYS A 147 -35.54 6.53 4.85
CA LYS A 147 -36.55 5.74 5.53
C LYS A 147 -36.53 4.32 4.97
N ARG A 148 -36.52 3.32 5.83
CA ARG A 148 -36.27 1.93 5.43
C ARG A 148 -37.36 1.00 5.94
N LEU A 149 -37.55 -0.11 5.19
CA LEU A 149 -38.33 -1.24 5.65
C LEU A 149 -37.47 -2.10 6.61
N ARG A 150 -38.06 -2.51 7.73
CA ARG A 150 -37.52 -3.52 8.66
C ARG A 150 -38.38 -4.76 8.62
N GLY A 151 -37.78 -5.96 8.56
CA GLY A 151 -38.50 -7.21 8.54
C GLY A 151 -37.81 -8.31 9.33
N TRP A 152 -38.59 -9.27 9.84
CA TRP A 152 -38.12 -10.42 10.59
C TRP A 152 -37.89 -11.63 9.66
N CYS A 153 -36.72 -12.22 9.70
CA CYS A 153 -36.42 -13.47 9.02
C CYS A 153 -36.65 -14.67 9.94
N ARG A 154 -37.63 -15.52 9.61
CA ARG A 154 -37.92 -16.73 10.40
C ARG A 154 -36.81 -17.77 10.37
N ARG A 155 -36.04 -17.84 9.28
CA ARG A 155 -34.92 -18.79 9.13
C ARG A 155 -33.70 -18.37 9.94
N CYS A 156 -33.31 -17.08 9.83
CA CYS A 156 -32.14 -16.54 10.53
C CYS A 156 -32.44 -16.11 11.97
N GLN A 157 -33.72 -16.08 12.37
CA GLN A 157 -34.16 -15.60 13.69
C GLN A 157 -33.64 -14.20 14.03
N ALA A 158 -33.67 -13.29 13.03
CA ALA A 158 -33.11 -11.94 13.17
C ALA A 158 -33.92 -10.89 12.38
N TRP A 159 -33.78 -9.64 12.79
CA TRP A 159 -34.32 -8.48 12.08
C TRP A 159 -33.33 -7.97 11.05
N PHE A 160 -33.83 -7.63 9.86
CA PHE A 160 -33.02 -7.09 8.76
C PHE A 160 -33.63 -5.83 8.16
N PHE A 161 -32.76 -5.02 7.57
CA PHE A 161 -33.09 -3.85 6.75
C PHE A 161 -32.57 -4.10 5.33
N PRO A 162 -33.37 -4.62 4.40
CA PRO A 162 -32.90 -4.94 3.03
C PRO A 162 -32.27 -3.75 2.30
N ALA A 163 -32.79 -2.55 2.52
CA ALA A 163 -32.27 -1.33 1.94
C ALA A 163 -30.81 -1.03 2.32
N ASP A 164 -30.39 -1.38 3.55
CA ASP A 164 -29.00 -1.16 3.96
C ASP A 164 -28.03 -1.97 3.10
N TRP A 165 -28.40 -3.21 2.79
CA TRP A 165 -27.61 -4.06 1.94
C TRP A 165 -27.61 -3.57 0.48
N ALA A 166 -28.78 -3.18 -0.05
CA ALA A 166 -28.91 -2.61 -1.40
C ALA A 166 -28.14 -1.31 -1.60
N LEU A 167 -28.00 -0.50 -0.52
CA LEU A 167 -27.22 0.74 -0.51
C LEU A 167 -25.74 0.54 -0.15
N GLY A 168 -25.31 -0.69 0.13
CA GLY A 168 -23.93 -0.99 0.54
C GLY A 168 -23.57 -0.41 1.91
N LEU A 169 -24.55 -0.13 2.77
CA LEU A 169 -24.33 0.37 4.11
C LEU A 169 -23.99 -0.79 5.06
N SER A 170 -22.97 -0.62 5.89
CA SER A 170 -22.63 -1.62 6.91
C SER A 170 -23.67 -1.62 8.04
N GLU A 171 -23.94 -2.77 8.66
CA GLU A 171 -24.94 -2.91 9.72
C GLU A 171 -24.76 -1.90 10.86
N THR A 172 -23.53 -1.65 11.26
CA THR A 172 -23.18 -0.79 12.41
C THR A 172 -22.52 0.53 12.05
N GLY A 173 -22.29 0.82 10.77
CA GLY A 173 -21.60 2.03 10.32
C GLY A 173 -22.54 3.15 9.91
N GLY A 174 -22.10 4.37 10.14
CA GLY A 174 -22.80 5.59 9.71
C GLY A 174 -22.11 6.25 8.49
N ALA A 175 -21.45 5.49 7.62
CA ALA A 175 -20.72 6.01 6.46
C ALA A 175 -21.15 5.29 5.18
N SER A 176 -21.30 6.05 4.09
CA SER A 176 -21.53 5.51 2.74
C SER A 176 -20.30 4.74 2.24
N PRO A 177 -20.44 3.86 1.23
CA PRO A 177 -19.29 3.16 0.64
C PRO A 177 -18.16 4.09 0.20
N SER A 178 -18.47 5.26 -0.36
CA SER A 178 -17.46 6.24 -0.77
C SER A 178 -16.72 6.85 0.43
N VAL A 179 -17.41 7.14 1.54
CA VAL A 179 -16.76 7.64 2.77
C VAL A 179 -15.93 6.54 3.44
N GLN A 180 -16.39 5.29 3.40
CA GLN A 180 -15.59 4.15 3.87
C GLN A 180 -14.27 4.03 3.10
N GLU A 181 -14.33 4.19 1.78
CA GLU A 181 -13.14 4.19 0.92
C GLU A 181 -12.23 5.38 1.20
N MET A 182 -12.78 6.60 1.25
CA MET A 182 -12.00 7.82 1.58
C MET A 182 -11.28 7.68 2.92
N ALA A 183 -11.95 7.15 3.95
CA ALA A 183 -11.36 6.89 5.25
C ALA A 183 -10.23 5.85 5.16
N ALA A 184 -10.45 4.74 4.46
CA ALA A 184 -9.44 3.70 4.26
C ALA A 184 -8.20 4.24 3.55
N LEU A 185 -8.41 4.99 2.46
CA LEU A 185 -7.32 5.54 1.65
C LEU A 185 -6.53 6.60 2.43
N THR A 186 -7.20 7.62 2.95
CA THR A 186 -6.51 8.76 3.57
C THR A 186 -5.81 8.36 4.87
N VAL A 187 -6.48 7.57 5.75
CA VAL A 187 -5.88 7.15 7.03
C VAL A 187 -4.74 6.14 6.81
N SER A 188 -4.75 5.35 5.73
CA SER A 188 -3.58 4.53 5.39
C SER A 188 -2.35 5.36 5.02
N LYS A 189 -2.53 6.59 4.52
CA LYS A 189 -1.44 7.48 4.06
C LYS A 189 -0.99 8.48 5.12
N MET A 190 -1.90 8.99 5.95
CA MET A 190 -1.61 10.08 6.88
C MET A 190 -2.33 9.89 8.23
N PRO A 191 -1.92 10.57 9.32
CA PRO A 191 -2.64 10.60 10.58
C PRO A 191 -4.08 11.07 10.43
N VAL A 192 -4.94 10.59 11.32
CA VAL A 192 -6.39 10.81 11.25
C VAL A 192 -6.77 12.29 11.26
N GLN A 193 -6.07 13.12 12.05
CA GLN A 193 -6.30 14.57 12.12
C GLN A 193 -5.93 15.24 10.78
N GLU A 194 -4.78 14.89 10.21
CA GLU A 194 -4.34 15.38 8.90
C GLU A 194 -5.35 14.92 7.81
N ALA A 195 -5.79 13.66 7.85
CA ALA A 195 -6.76 13.12 6.91
C ALA A 195 -8.10 13.89 6.98
N SER A 196 -8.59 14.21 8.19
CA SER A 196 -9.81 14.99 8.39
C SER A 196 -9.68 16.39 7.75
N ALA A 197 -8.59 17.09 8.01
CA ALA A 197 -8.33 18.42 7.47
C ALA A 197 -8.19 18.41 5.93
N VAL A 198 -7.48 17.43 5.38
CA VAL A 198 -7.29 17.29 3.92
C VAL A 198 -8.62 16.99 3.23
N ILE A 199 -9.43 16.07 3.76
CA ILE A 199 -10.75 15.76 3.21
C ILE A 199 -11.63 17.01 3.23
N GLU A 200 -11.73 17.70 4.38
CA GLU A 200 -12.52 18.92 4.51
C GLU A 200 -12.09 19.98 3.49
N ARG A 201 -10.77 20.20 3.34
CA ARG A 201 -10.24 21.19 2.38
C ARG A 201 -10.53 20.83 0.92
N LEU A 202 -10.45 19.54 0.55
CA LEU A 202 -10.61 19.10 -0.85
C LEU A 202 -12.06 18.86 -1.26
N THR A 203 -12.94 18.55 -0.30
CA THR A 203 -14.32 18.16 -0.59
C THR A 203 -15.37 19.06 0.04
N GLY A 204 -14.99 20.01 0.88
CA GLY A 204 -15.93 20.82 1.66
C GLY A 204 -16.69 20.03 2.76
N VAL A 205 -16.49 18.72 2.87
CA VAL A 205 -17.23 17.85 3.79
C VAL A 205 -16.42 17.55 5.03
N LYS A 206 -16.91 17.95 6.18
CA LYS A 206 -16.27 17.73 7.47
C LYS A 206 -16.52 16.30 7.97
N LEU A 207 -15.47 15.49 7.99
CA LEU A 207 -15.47 14.14 8.56
C LEU A 207 -14.71 14.13 9.89
N PRO A 208 -15.39 13.92 11.03
CA PRO A 208 -14.72 13.90 12.34
C PRO A 208 -13.62 12.83 12.39
N PRO A 209 -12.44 13.12 13.00
CA PRO A 209 -11.33 12.17 13.13
C PRO A 209 -11.75 10.81 13.71
N ALA A 210 -12.64 10.79 14.72
CA ALA A 210 -13.15 9.56 15.31
C ALA A 210 -13.96 8.70 14.31
N THR A 211 -14.68 9.33 13.38
CA THR A 211 -15.39 8.63 12.30
C THR A 211 -14.42 8.02 11.32
N LEU A 212 -13.40 8.78 10.89
CA LEU A 212 -12.36 8.29 10.00
C LEU A 212 -11.57 7.13 10.60
N ASP A 213 -11.16 7.23 11.88
CA ASP A 213 -10.46 6.16 12.59
C ASP A 213 -11.29 4.87 12.65
N ARG A 214 -12.56 5.00 13.05
CA ARG A 214 -13.47 3.85 13.15
C ARG A 214 -13.67 3.17 11.79
N GLU A 215 -13.90 3.95 10.73
CA GLU A 215 -14.09 3.39 9.39
C GLU A 215 -12.80 2.79 8.83
N ALA A 216 -11.66 3.45 8.99
CA ALA A 216 -10.37 2.92 8.56
C ALA A 216 -10.02 1.59 9.24
N ARG A 217 -10.28 1.46 10.56
CA ARG A 217 -10.11 0.19 11.29
C ARG A 217 -11.03 -0.91 10.75
N ARG A 218 -12.29 -0.59 10.50
CA ARG A 218 -13.25 -1.54 9.92
C ARG A 218 -12.81 -2.01 8.54
N GLN A 219 -12.41 -1.07 7.68
CA GLN A 219 -11.93 -1.42 6.35
C GLN A 219 -10.60 -2.17 6.39
N GLY A 220 -9.71 -1.87 7.34
CA GLY A 220 -8.50 -2.64 7.60
C GLY A 220 -8.77 -4.09 7.96
N GLN A 221 -9.72 -4.35 8.87
CA GLN A 221 -10.14 -5.71 9.22
C GLN A 221 -10.79 -6.45 8.03
N ARG A 222 -11.59 -5.74 7.23
CA ARG A 222 -12.16 -6.28 5.99
C ARG A 222 -11.06 -6.62 4.97
N ALA A 223 -10.06 -5.77 4.82
CA ALA A 223 -8.93 -5.98 3.94
C ALA A 223 -8.11 -7.20 4.38
N ASP A 224 -7.82 -7.36 5.67
CA ASP A 224 -7.10 -8.54 6.19
C ASP A 224 -7.87 -9.84 5.94
N LYS A 225 -9.19 -9.83 6.18
CA LYS A 225 -10.05 -10.99 5.87
C LYS A 225 -10.02 -11.32 4.37
N LYS A 226 -10.12 -10.30 3.51
CA LYS A 226 -10.07 -10.46 2.05
C LYS A 226 -8.72 -10.98 1.60
N ARG A 227 -7.62 -10.44 2.14
CA ARG A 227 -6.26 -10.90 1.88
C ARG A 227 -6.11 -12.39 2.20
N LYS A 228 -6.49 -12.81 3.41
CA LYS A 228 -6.43 -14.23 3.83
C LYS A 228 -7.21 -15.14 2.89
N GLN A 229 -8.39 -14.71 2.46
CA GLN A 229 -9.19 -15.46 1.47
C GLN A 229 -8.48 -15.58 0.13
N LEU A 230 -7.90 -14.50 -0.37
CA LEU A 230 -7.18 -14.47 -1.65
C LEU A 230 -5.89 -15.30 -1.60
N ASP A 231 -5.16 -15.25 -0.48
CA ASP A 231 -3.94 -16.04 -0.29
C ASP A 231 -4.25 -17.53 -0.21
N GLU A 232 -5.36 -17.91 0.46
CA GLU A 232 -5.84 -19.28 0.47
C GLU A 232 -6.26 -19.76 -0.92
N GLN A 233 -6.93 -18.94 -1.72
CA GLN A 233 -7.26 -19.27 -3.11
C GLN A 233 -6.01 -19.53 -3.95
N MET A 234 -4.94 -18.75 -3.77
CA MET A 234 -3.66 -19.01 -4.44
C MET A 234 -3.04 -20.34 -3.95
N ARG A 235 -3.04 -20.58 -2.66
CA ARG A 235 -2.49 -21.80 -2.05
C ARG A 235 -3.21 -23.08 -2.52
N THR A 236 -4.52 -23.02 -2.72
CA THR A 236 -5.36 -24.14 -3.17
C THR A 236 -5.46 -24.26 -4.69
N GLY A 237 -4.79 -23.39 -5.45
CA GLY A 237 -4.83 -23.38 -6.92
C GLY A 237 -6.10 -22.82 -7.55
N THR A 238 -7.04 -22.28 -6.76
CA THR A 238 -8.28 -21.67 -7.26
C THR A 238 -8.15 -20.18 -7.60
N GLY A 239 -6.97 -19.59 -7.39
CA GLY A 239 -6.69 -18.16 -7.57
C GLY A 239 -6.22 -17.75 -8.96
N VAL A 240 -6.52 -18.50 -10.01
CA VAL A 240 -6.02 -18.24 -11.39
C VAL A 240 -6.30 -16.81 -11.87
N THR A 241 -7.47 -16.25 -11.53
CA THR A 241 -7.85 -14.88 -11.90
C THR A 241 -7.00 -13.79 -11.24
N GLN A 242 -6.18 -14.15 -10.25
CA GLN A 242 -5.27 -13.24 -9.56
C GLN A 242 -3.88 -13.19 -10.22
N MET A 243 -3.59 -14.12 -11.13
CA MET A 243 -2.27 -14.21 -11.75
C MET A 243 -2.06 -13.10 -12.78
N LEU A 244 -0.85 -12.56 -12.80
CA LEU A 244 -0.43 -11.63 -13.84
C LEU A 244 -0.20 -12.38 -15.16
N ALA A 245 -0.38 -11.66 -16.26
CA ALA A 245 -0.02 -12.18 -17.57
C ALA A 245 1.46 -12.58 -17.63
N LEU A 246 1.74 -13.79 -18.13
CA LEU A 246 3.09 -14.32 -18.21
C LEU A 246 3.70 -14.02 -19.59
N PRO A 247 5.02 -13.78 -19.66
CA PRO A 247 5.71 -13.60 -20.94
C PRO A 247 5.86 -14.93 -21.65
N ALA A 248 6.03 -14.88 -22.98
CA ALA A 248 6.39 -16.05 -23.78
C ALA A 248 7.83 -16.51 -23.53
N GLN A 249 8.70 -15.62 -23.07
CA GLN A 249 10.12 -15.90 -22.82
C GLN A 249 10.37 -16.33 -21.37
N PRO A 250 11.38 -17.18 -21.13
CA PRO A 250 11.82 -17.53 -19.78
C PRO A 250 12.19 -16.28 -18.96
N PHE A 251 11.80 -16.24 -17.70
CA PHE A 251 12.09 -15.11 -16.80
C PHE A 251 12.65 -15.56 -15.46
N THR A 252 13.32 -14.63 -14.79
CA THR A 252 13.76 -14.78 -13.39
C THR A 252 12.77 -14.06 -12.47
N LEU A 253 12.24 -14.78 -11.50
CA LEU A 253 11.46 -14.20 -10.39
C LEU A 253 12.41 -13.85 -9.25
N VAL A 254 12.43 -12.57 -8.85
CA VAL A 254 13.22 -12.08 -7.72
C VAL A 254 12.29 -11.92 -6.52
N ILE A 255 12.74 -12.41 -5.36
CA ILE A 255 12.05 -12.27 -4.07
C ILE A 255 13.03 -11.62 -3.10
N GLU A 256 12.58 -10.57 -2.43
CA GLU A 256 13.38 -9.86 -1.43
C GLU A 256 12.61 -9.82 -0.12
N LEU A 257 13.30 -10.07 0.99
CA LEU A 257 12.72 -10.15 2.33
C LEU A 257 13.51 -9.26 3.30
N ASP A 258 12.80 -8.61 4.21
CA ASP A 258 13.38 -7.76 5.24
C ASP A 258 12.41 -7.62 6.43
N ALA A 259 12.90 -7.12 7.56
CA ALA A 259 12.08 -6.82 8.72
C ALA A 259 12.50 -5.47 9.35
N TRP A 260 11.51 -4.79 9.89
CA TRP A 260 11.72 -3.56 10.65
C TRP A 260 10.83 -3.56 11.89
N ASN A 261 11.01 -2.63 12.81
CA ASN A 261 10.24 -2.59 14.03
C ASN A 261 9.33 -1.36 14.12
N ILE A 262 8.21 -1.53 14.83
CA ILE A 262 7.20 -0.51 15.09
C ILE A 262 6.96 -0.40 16.59
N ARG A 263 6.55 0.79 17.06
CA ARG A 263 6.17 0.98 18.46
C ARG A 263 4.68 0.77 18.64
N GLU A 264 4.32 -0.22 19.46
CA GLU A 264 2.94 -0.44 19.88
C GLU A 264 2.77 -0.07 21.35
N ARG A 265 1.58 0.33 21.69
CA ARG A 265 1.12 0.46 23.06
C ARG A 265 0.14 -0.67 23.32
N ASP A 266 0.61 -1.74 23.96
CA ASP A 266 -0.17 -2.96 24.16
C ASP A 266 -1.35 -2.73 25.13
N ASP A 267 -1.15 -1.86 26.13
CA ASP A 267 -2.12 -1.60 27.19
C ASP A 267 -2.55 -0.13 27.19
N TRP A 268 -3.47 0.20 26.31
CA TRP A 268 -4.07 1.54 26.27
C TRP A 268 -4.82 1.84 27.57
N CYS A 269 -4.78 3.10 28.02
CA CYS A 269 -5.35 3.59 29.28
C CYS A 269 -4.66 3.09 30.56
N GLN A 270 -3.63 2.23 30.50
CA GLN A 270 -2.92 1.73 31.68
C GLN A 270 -1.55 2.39 31.91
N THR A 271 -1.23 3.45 31.17
CA THR A 271 0.11 4.10 31.19
C THR A 271 0.59 4.43 32.61
N ALA A 272 -0.28 4.99 33.46
CA ALA A 272 0.08 5.34 34.84
C ALA A 272 0.34 4.12 35.73
N ALA A 273 -0.44 3.06 35.55
CA ALA A 273 -0.27 1.81 36.28
C ALA A 273 1.03 1.07 35.86
N LEU A 274 1.33 1.04 34.57
CA LEU A 274 2.56 0.44 34.03
C LEU A 274 3.81 1.19 34.53
N ARG A 275 3.79 2.53 34.46
CA ARG A 275 4.90 3.36 34.97
C ARG A 275 5.16 3.14 36.46
N ARG A 276 4.09 3.04 37.29
CA ARG A 276 4.21 2.74 38.71
C ARG A 276 4.87 1.36 38.99
N ARG A 277 4.70 0.41 38.06
CA ARG A 277 5.32 -0.93 38.12
C ARG A 277 6.71 -0.96 37.50
N GLY A 278 7.28 0.17 37.07
CA GLY A 278 8.56 0.24 36.34
C GLY A 278 8.52 -0.35 34.93
N GLN A 279 7.33 -0.54 34.37
CA GLN A 279 7.15 -1.12 33.04
C GLN A 279 6.98 -0.02 31.99
N ALA A 280 7.60 -0.21 30.82
CA ALA A 280 7.41 0.69 29.70
C ALA A 280 5.99 0.51 29.12
N PRO A 281 5.22 1.61 28.89
CA PRO A 281 3.86 1.54 28.31
C PRO A 281 3.86 1.26 26.82
N GLN A 282 5.02 1.14 26.22
CA GLN A 282 5.21 0.92 24.78
C GLN A 282 6.30 -0.13 24.56
N ARG A 283 6.11 -0.95 23.54
CA ARG A 283 7.04 -2.01 23.17
C ARG A 283 7.36 -1.93 21.67
N TRP A 284 8.55 -2.42 21.31
CA TRP A 284 8.93 -2.58 19.92
C TRP A 284 8.54 -3.97 19.44
N HIS A 285 7.88 -4.00 18.29
CA HIS A 285 7.46 -5.23 17.65
C HIS A 285 7.98 -5.29 16.22
N TRP A 286 8.27 -6.49 15.74
CA TRP A 286 8.74 -6.70 14.39
C TRP A 286 7.59 -6.65 13.39
N VAL A 287 7.85 -6.00 12.28
CA VAL A 287 7.07 -6.05 11.04
C VAL A 287 7.91 -6.78 10.02
N TYR A 288 7.34 -7.80 9.42
CA TYR A 288 7.99 -8.62 8.42
C TYR A 288 7.43 -8.27 7.04
N GLY A 289 8.31 -8.17 6.06
CA GLY A 289 7.92 -7.78 4.71
C GLY A 289 8.65 -8.53 3.63
N GLY A 290 8.04 -8.54 2.45
CA GLY A 290 8.63 -9.09 1.25
C GLY A 290 8.16 -8.37 0.01
N THR A 291 8.99 -8.41 -1.03
CA THR A 291 8.61 -8.00 -2.37
C THR A 291 8.97 -9.10 -3.36
N CYS A 292 8.18 -9.21 -4.44
CA CYS A 292 8.55 -10.05 -5.57
C CYS A 292 8.29 -9.31 -6.88
N PHE A 293 9.14 -9.56 -7.87
CA PHE A 293 9.03 -8.96 -9.20
C PHE A 293 9.78 -9.80 -10.24
N ARG A 294 9.35 -9.68 -11.47
CA ARG A 294 10.02 -10.32 -12.59
C ARG A 294 11.15 -9.44 -13.10
N LEU A 295 12.31 -10.06 -13.37
CA LEU A 295 13.51 -9.35 -13.78
C LEU A 295 13.40 -8.76 -15.19
N ASP A 296 12.59 -9.36 -16.07
CA ASP A 296 12.27 -8.86 -17.41
C ASP A 296 11.37 -7.61 -17.40
N GLN A 297 10.66 -7.35 -16.30
CA GLN A 297 9.82 -6.16 -16.15
C GLN A 297 10.59 -4.99 -15.53
N ARG A 298 11.74 -4.67 -16.11
CA ARG A 298 12.59 -3.53 -15.73
C ARG A 298 12.82 -2.62 -16.94
N VAL A 299 12.77 -1.33 -16.67
CA VAL A 299 13.14 -0.30 -17.64
C VAL A 299 14.28 0.52 -17.07
N GLU A 300 15.31 0.73 -17.87
CA GLU A 300 16.40 1.62 -17.54
C GLU A 300 16.15 2.99 -18.19
N ASN A 301 16.29 4.06 -17.43
CA ASN A 301 16.17 5.41 -17.96
C ASN A 301 17.52 5.89 -18.53
N ASP A 302 17.51 7.04 -19.22
CA ASP A 302 18.69 7.65 -19.85
C ASP A 302 19.87 7.90 -18.88
N ARG A 303 19.62 7.88 -17.58
CA ARG A 303 20.64 8.05 -16.53
C ARG A 303 21.12 6.72 -15.94
N GLY A 304 20.79 5.60 -16.54
CA GLY A 304 21.15 4.27 -16.05
C GLY A 304 20.40 3.84 -14.77
N ARG A 305 19.28 4.49 -14.42
CA ARG A 305 18.47 4.10 -13.25
C ARG A 305 17.41 3.09 -13.68
N VAL A 306 17.41 1.96 -13.01
CA VAL A 306 16.43 0.89 -13.23
C VAL A 306 15.13 1.17 -12.48
N ARG A 307 14.00 1.07 -13.19
CA ARG A 307 12.64 1.08 -12.63
C ARG A 307 11.99 -0.29 -12.84
N ILE A 308 11.41 -0.85 -11.80
CA ILE A 308 10.60 -2.07 -11.86
C ILE A 308 9.16 -1.64 -12.19
N LEU A 309 8.59 -2.20 -13.26
CA LEU A 309 7.26 -1.84 -13.76
C LEU A 309 6.15 -2.47 -12.94
N SER A 310 6.31 -3.72 -12.52
CA SER A 310 5.35 -4.45 -11.69
C SER A 310 6.06 -5.11 -10.53
N ARG A 311 5.57 -4.85 -9.33
CA ARG A 311 6.12 -5.38 -8.09
C ARG A 311 4.99 -5.74 -7.12
N GLY A 312 4.99 -7.00 -6.65
CA GLY A 312 4.17 -7.42 -5.54
C GLY A 312 4.83 -7.08 -4.20
N THR A 313 4.04 -6.66 -3.25
CA THR A 313 4.51 -6.31 -1.90
C THR A 313 3.63 -6.98 -0.88
N VAL A 314 4.23 -7.48 0.19
CA VAL A 314 3.54 -7.99 1.38
C VAL A 314 4.16 -7.39 2.63
N MET A 315 3.33 -7.15 3.65
CA MET A 315 3.79 -6.56 4.90
C MET A 315 2.86 -7.02 6.03
N THR A 316 3.41 -7.54 7.13
CA THR A 316 2.61 -8.07 8.23
C THR A 316 3.27 -7.92 9.60
N ARG A 317 2.42 -7.81 10.62
CA ARG A 317 2.74 -7.94 12.05
C ARG A 317 2.52 -9.36 12.58
N GLY A 318 1.96 -10.25 11.75
CA GLY A 318 1.61 -11.63 12.12
C GLY A 318 2.79 -12.58 12.35
N GLY A 319 4.02 -12.11 12.09
CA GLY A 319 5.23 -12.91 12.26
C GLY A 319 5.71 -13.56 10.96
N VAL A 320 6.77 -14.38 11.08
CA VAL A 320 7.40 -15.05 9.94
C VAL A 320 6.46 -16.04 9.26
N GLU A 321 5.61 -16.73 10.02
CA GLU A 321 4.66 -17.71 9.49
C GLU A 321 3.64 -17.03 8.58
N ASP A 322 3.11 -15.91 9.01
CA ASP A 322 2.13 -15.13 8.23
C ASP A 322 2.79 -14.52 6.98
N LEU A 323 4.03 -14.01 7.10
CA LEU A 323 4.82 -13.57 5.95
C LEU A 323 5.05 -14.70 4.95
N ARG A 324 5.37 -15.90 5.42
CA ARG A 324 5.64 -17.09 4.62
C ARG A 324 4.50 -17.37 3.65
N ASP A 325 3.28 -17.40 4.15
CA ASP A 325 2.09 -17.67 3.33
C ASP A 325 1.77 -16.53 2.38
N GLN A 326 1.91 -15.28 2.82
CA GLN A 326 1.67 -14.11 2.00
C GLN A 326 2.65 -13.98 0.84
N ILE A 327 3.96 -14.11 1.10
CA ILE A 327 4.97 -13.96 0.05
C ILE A 327 4.93 -15.12 -0.95
N PHE A 328 4.57 -16.32 -0.50
CA PHE A 328 4.37 -17.45 -1.39
C PHE A 328 3.17 -17.21 -2.32
N ALA A 329 2.03 -16.80 -1.79
CA ALA A 329 0.85 -16.46 -2.59
C ALA A 329 1.16 -15.31 -3.57
N GLU A 330 1.93 -14.30 -3.13
CA GLU A 330 2.31 -13.19 -4.00
C GLU A 330 3.27 -13.62 -5.11
N ALA A 331 4.24 -14.48 -4.82
CA ALA A 331 5.13 -15.07 -5.81
C ALA A 331 4.36 -15.91 -6.84
N GLN A 332 3.34 -16.67 -6.41
CA GLN A 332 2.46 -17.41 -7.33
C GLN A 332 1.72 -16.46 -8.27
N ARG A 333 1.18 -15.32 -7.78
CA ARG A 333 0.54 -14.30 -8.63
C ARG A 333 1.48 -13.76 -9.69
N HIS A 334 2.79 -13.76 -9.41
CA HIS A 334 3.85 -13.31 -10.32
C HIS A 334 4.46 -14.45 -11.16
N GLY A 335 3.85 -15.64 -11.17
CA GLY A 335 4.25 -16.76 -12.01
C GLY A 335 5.38 -17.61 -11.43
N LEU A 336 5.40 -17.84 -10.12
CA LEU A 336 6.43 -18.67 -9.45
C LEU A 336 6.61 -20.03 -10.12
N ALA A 337 5.51 -20.72 -10.46
CA ALA A 337 5.55 -22.06 -11.06
C ALA A 337 6.14 -22.07 -12.49
N GLN A 338 6.12 -20.95 -13.21
CA GLN A 338 6.57 -20.81 -14.59
C GLN A 338 7.93 -20.08 -14.68
N ALA A 339 8.46 -19.60 -13.54
CA ALA A 339 9.76 -18.94 -13.53
C ALA A 339 10.89 -19.92 -13.86
N ALA A 340 11.70 -19.61 -14.87
CA ALA A 340 12.87 -20.41 -15.21
C ALA A 340 13.93 -20.38 -14.11
N LYS A 341 13.92 -19.32 -13.31
CA LYS A 341 14.81 -19.14 -12.16
C LYS A 341 14.10 -18.35 -11.05
N VAL A 342 14.30 -18.75 -9.82
CA VAL A 342 13.89 -18.00 -8.62
C VAL A 342 15.14 -17.53 -7.88
N LEU A 343 15.20 -16.26 -7.53
CA LEU A 343 16.30 -15.64 -6.82
C LEU A 343 15.78 -14.99 -5.53
N VAL A 344 16.27 -15.43 -4.38
CA VAL A 344 16.01 -14.77 -3.09
C VAL A 344 17.20 -13.90 -2.72
N VAL A 345 16.98 -12.59 -2.54
CA VAL A 345 18.01 -11.61 -2.13
C VAL A 345 17.59 -10.99 -0.81
N ALA A 346 18.46 -11.07 0.22
CA ALA A 346 18.14 -10.55 1.54
C ALA A 346 19.40 -10.33 2.40
N ASP A 347 19.20 -9.77 3.61
CA ASP A 347 20.21 -9.73 4.64
C ASP A 347 20.54 -11.14 5.19
N GLY A 348 21.46 -11.24 6.11
CA GLY A 348 21.92 -12.54 6.64
C GLY A 348 21.04 -13.15 7.73
N ALA A 349 19.85 -12.65 8.00
CA ALA A 349 19.02 -13.14 9.09
C ALA A 349 18.56 -14.60 8.87
N ALA A 350 18.73 -15.44 9.87
CA ALA A 350 18.48 -16.88 9.77
C ALA A 350 17.02 -17.21 9.39
N TRP A 351 16.05 -16.43 9.89
CA TRP A 351 14.64 -16.65 9.59
C TRP A 351 14.33 -16.53 8.10
N ILE A 352 15.05 -15.66 7.38
CA ILE A 352 14.89 -15.48 5.93
C ILE A 352 15.30 -16.74 5.16
N TRP A 353 16.46 -17.29 5.52
CA TRP A 353 16.98 -18.48 4.84
C TRP A 353 16.16 -19.73 5.15
N ASN A 354 15.59 -19.81 6.37
CA ASN A 354 14.64 -20.87 6.74
C ASN A 354 13.35 -20.76 5.93
N LEU A 355 12.77 -19.55 5.80
CA LEU A 355 11.62 -19.29 4.96
C LEU A 355 11.90 -19.62 3.50
N ALA A 356 13.07 -19.18 2.98
CA ALA A 356 13.46 -19.45 1.61
C ALA A 356 13.65 -20.96 1.34
N GLY A 357 14.23 -21.70 2.27
CA GLY A 357 14.39 -23.15 2.17
C GLY A 357 13.07 -23.91 2.20
N ASP A 358 12.10 -23.41 2.98
CA ASP A 358 10.77 -24.03 3.10
C ASP A 358 9.87 -23.75 1.88
N ARG A 359 9.78 -22.50 1.43
CA ARG A 359 8.82 -22.10 0.38
C ARG A 359 9.41 -22.00 -1.03
N PHE A 360 10.72 -21.82 -1.11
CA PHE A 360 11.45 -21.59 -2.36
C PHE A 360 12.69 -22.47 -2.45
N ALA A 361 12.54 -23.76 -2.17
CA ALA A 361 13.65 -24.72 -2.04
C ALA A 361 14.60 -24.75 -3.26
N GLN A 362 14.08 -24.49 -4.46
CA GLN A 362 14.85 -24.41 -5.70
C GLN A 362 15.48 -23.03 -5.96
N ALA A 363 15.23 -22.04 -5.09
CA ALA A 363 15.71 -20.68 -5.31
C ALA A 363 17.21 -20.56 -5.09
N GLN A 364 17.87 -19.84 -5.97
CA GLN A 364 19.22 -19.34 -5.67
C GLN A 364 19.13 -18.28 -4.56
N GLN A 365 19.88 -18.47 -3.49
CA GLN A 365 19.96 -17.52 -2.38
C GLN A 365 21.14 -16.57 -2.58
N ARG A 366 20.93 -15.29 -2.33
CA ARG A 366 21.96 -14.25 -2.40
C ARG A 366 21.93 -13.35 -1.18
N LEU A 367 23.07 -13.25 -0.49
CA LEU A 367 23.25 -12.24 0.53
C LEU A 367 23.30 -10.86 -0.11
N ASP A 368 22.60 -9.88 0.45
CA ASP A 368 22.68 -8.50 0.00
C ASP A 368 24.14 -8.01 0.03
N TYR A 369 24.60 -7.46 -1.10
CA TYR A 369 25.96 -6.95 -1.28
C TYR A 369 26.29 -5.83 -0.29
N TYR A 370 25.31 -4.94 -0.03
CA TYR A 370 25.53 -3.82 0.88
C TYR A 370 25.64 -4.30 2.31
N HIS A 371 24.86 -5.31 2.72
CA HIS A 371 25.00 -5.95 4.01
C HIS A 371 26.36 -6.68 4.16
N ALA A 372 26.76 -7.44 3.16
CA ALA A 372 28.11 -8.03 3.14
C ALA A 372 29.21 -6.98 3.27
N SER A 373 29.06 -5.84 2.58
CA SER A 373 30.01 -4.73 2.66
C SER A 373 30.01 -4.02 4.01
N GLN A 374 28.85 -3.90 4.70
CA GLN A 374 28.75 -3.34 6.05
C GLN A 374 29.59 -4.14 7.06
N HIS A 375 29.59 -5.48 6.96
CA HIS A 375 30.45 -6.33 7.79
C HIS A 375 31.94 -6.05 7.56
N LEU A 376 32.35 -5.81 6.31
CA LEU A 376 33.72 -5.40 6.00
C LEU A 376 34.02 -3.98 6.52
N TRP A 377 33.09 -3.06 6.44
CA TRP A 377 33.22 -1.72 7.02
C TRP A 377 33.37 -1.76 8.53
N ALA A 378 32.64 -2.64 9.24
CA ALA A 378 32.81 -2.83 10.67
C ALA A 378 34.24 -3.26 11.04
N VAL A 379 34.85 -4.12 10.22
CA VAL A 379 36.29 -4.47 10.36
C VAL A 379 37.17 -3.25 10.09
N ALA A 380 36.94 -2.50 9.02
CA ALA A 380 37.73 -1.33 8.66
C ALA A 380 37.76 -0.29 9.78
N HIS A 381 36.61 0.02 10.37
CA HIS A 381 36.51 0.96 11.49
C HIS A 381 37.14 0.42 12.79
N ALA A 382 37.08 -0.90 13.03
CA ALA A 382 37.79 -1.48 14.14
C ALA A 382 39.34 -1.44 13.98
N LEU A 383 39.83 -1.49 12.74
CA LEU A 383 41.25 -1.37 12.42
C LEU A 383 41.72 0.09 12.45
N HIS A 384 40.93 1.00 11.97
CA HIS A 384 41.21 2.43 11.77
C HIS A 384 40.11 3.30 12.42
N PRO A 385 39.97 3.31 13.75
CA PRO A 385 38.81 3.86 14.46
C PRO A 385 38.61 5.38 14.28
N GLU A 386 39.66 6.13 14.02
CA GLU A 386 39.62 7.59 13.87
C GLU A 386 40.13 8.06 12.51
N ASP A 387 40.48 7.14 11.62
CA ASP A 387 41.03 7.44 10.30
C ASP A 387 40.13 6.88 9.18
N GLU A 388 39.15 7.69 8.78
CA GLU A 388 38.23 7.35 7.71
C GLU A 388 38.94 7.19 6.35
N VAL A 389 40.05 7.90 6.11
CA VAL A 389 40.82 7.81 4.86
C VAL A 389 41.52 6.46 4.77
N ALA A 390 42.19 6.04 5.85
CA ALA A 390 42.80 4.71 5.93
C ALA A 390 41.75 3.60 5.86
N ALA A 391 40.61 3.73 6.53
CA ALA A 391 39.49 2.77 6.45
C ALA A 391 39.01 2.60 4.99
N ARG A 392 38.78 3.69 4.27
CA ARG A 392 38.39 3.67 2.85
C ARG A 392 39.45 3.06 1.94
N ALA A 393 40.72 3.42 2.16
CA ALA A 393 41.84 2.85 1.42
C ALA A 393 41.90 1.33 1.60
N TRP A 394 41.74 0.83 2.84
CA TRP A 394 41.70 -0.57 3.17
C TRP A 394 40.49 -1.30 2.53
N MET A 395 39.34 -0.67 2.50
CA MET A 395 38.10 -1.23 1.93
C MET A 395 38.14 -1.40 0.41
N LYS A 396 38.76 -0.47 -0.31
CA LYS A 396 38.72 -0.40 -1.78
C LYS A 396 39.12 -1.72 -2.48
N PRO A 397 40.22 -2.38 -2.16
CA PRO A 397 40.59 -3.67 -2.75
C PRO A 397 39.65 -4.80 -2.35
N LEU A 398 39.11 -4.81 -1.13
CA LEU A 398 38.19 -5.84 -0.65
C LEU A 398 36.84 -5.77 -1.36
N LEU A 399 36.26 -4.57 -1.51
CA LEU A 399 35.05 -4.36 -2.27
C LEU A 399 35.22 -4.76 -3.75
N ARG A 400 36.40 -4.53 -4.34
CA ARG A 400 36.72 -5.00 -5.70
C ARG A 400 36.70 -6.52 -5.78
N LYS A 401 37.34 -7.21 -4.83
CA LYS A 401 37.34 -8.69 -4.76
C LYS A 401 35.92 -9.22 -4.59
N LEU A 402 35.14 -8.62 -3.71
CA LEU A 402 33.75 -8.99 -3.46
C LEU A 402 32.90 -8.86 -4.72
N LYS A 403 32.95 -7.70 -5.40
CA LYS A 403 32.22 -7.46 -6.67
C LYS A 403 32.64 -8.39 -7.82
N GLN A 404 33.87 -8.88 -7.80
CA GLN A 404 34.39 -9.81 -8.82
C GLN A 404 34.03 -11.27 -8.51
N GLY A 405 33.38 -11.57 -7.39
CA GLY A 405 33.07 -12.92 -6.95
C GLY A 405 34.30 -13.67 -6.40
N ARG A 406 35.39 -12.98 -6.07
CA ARG A 406 36.62 -13.56 -5.49
C ARG A 406 36.46 -13.76 -3.97
N THR A 407 35.31 -14.26 -3.55
CA THR A 407 34.92 -14.40 -2.14
C THR A 407 35.89 -15.29 -1.34
N LEU A 408 36.30 -16.43 -1.89
CA LEU A 408 37.25 -17.32 -1.21
C LEU A 408 38.61 -16.64 -0.96
N GLY A 409 39.11 -15.88 -1.94
CA GLY A 409 40.35 -15.09 -1.80
C GLY A 409 40.21 -14.00 -0.74
N LEU A 410 39.06 -13.31 -0.71
CA LEU A 410 38.74 -12.31 0.33
C LEU A 410 38.77 -12.93 1.74
N LEU A 411 38.08 -14.06 1.94
CA LEU A 411 38.03 -14.73 3.23
C LEU A 411 39.41 -15.25 3.67
N LYS A 412 40.22 -15.76 2.73
CA LYS A 412 41.61 -16.16 2.98
C LYS A 412 42.46 -15.00 3.50
N ASP A 413 42.34 -13.81 2.86
CA ASP A 413 43.08 -12.61 3.27
C ASP A 413 42.67 -12.15 4.67
N LEU A 414 41.36 -12.15 4.95
CA LEU A 414 40.86 -11.78 6.28
C LEU A 414 41.32 -12.73 7.38
N ARG A 415 41.37 -14.07 7.13
CA ARG A 415 41.93 -15.06 8.05
C ARG A 415 43.41 -14.83 8.32
N ALA A 416 44.17 -14.52 7.24
CA ALA A 416 45.60 -14.24 7.38
C ALA A 416 45.84 -12.97 8.22
N LEU A 417 44.99 -11.95 8.01
CA LEU A 417 45.03 -10.71 8.80
C LEU A 417 44.71 -10.97 10.28
N ALA A 418 43.68 -11.77 10.56
CA ALA A 418 43.28 -12.10 11.93
C ALA A 418 44.44 -12.64 12.78
N LYS A 419 45.31 -13.51 12.18
CA LYS A 419 46.49 -14.09 12.85
C LYS A 419 47.55 -13.06 13.27
N ARG A 420 47.55 -11.87 12.64
CA ARG A 420 48.53 -10.78 12.87
C ARG A 420 48.03 -9.70 13.83
N LEU A 421 46.75 -9.73 14.19
CA LEU A 421 46.11 -8.70 14.99
C LEU A 421 46.22 -9.02 16.51
N ARG A 422 46.25 -7.96 17.32
CA ARG A 422 46.13 -8.05 18.80
C ARG A 422 44.68 -8.37 19.20
N GLN A 423 44.49 -8.92 20.39
CA GLN A 423 43.25 -9.55 20.86
C GLN A 423 41.95 -8.77 20.52
N LYS A 424 41.84 -7.50 20.88
CA LYS A 424 40.62 -6.70 20.68
C LYS A 424 40.27 -6.55 19.19
N LYS A 425 41.25 -6.18 18.35
CA LYS A 425 41.03 -6.02 16.90
C LYS A 425 40.79 -7.35 16.20
N ARG A 426 41.45 -8.40 16.70
CA ARG A 426 41.27 -9.78 16.24
C ARG A 426 39.85 -10.27 16.48
N GLN A 427 39.31 -10.12 17.69
CA GLN A 427 37.94 -10.52 18.06
C GLN A 427 36.89 -9.78 17.17
N ALA A 428 37.07 -8.47 16.96
CA ALA A 428 36.19 -7.71 16.11
C ALA A 428 36.19 -8.23 14.65
N LEU A 429 37.37 -8.58 14.12
CA LEU A 429 37.47 -9.16 12.78
C LEU A 429 36.90 -10.57 12.72
N GLU A 430 37.20 -11.45 13.69
CA GLU A 430 36.72 -12.84 13.71
C GLU A 430 35.20 -12.93 13.77
N ALA A 431 34.53 -12.04 14.51
CA ALA A 431 33.07 -11.96 14.54
C ALA A 431 32.47 -11.67 13.15
N GLN A 432 33.05 -10.73 12.41
CA GLN A 432 32.57 -10.39 11.06
C GLN A 432 32.96 -11.48 10.05
N LEU A 433 34.12 -12.08 10.20
CA LEU A 433 34.60 -13.16 9.34
C LEU A 433 33.68 -14.39 9.45
N ALA A 434 33.27 -14.78 10.68
CA ALA A 434 32.36 -15.89 10.90
C ALA A 434 31.02 -15.67 10.16
N TYR A 435 30.47 -14.46 10.21
CA TYR A 435 29.27 -14.10 9.45
C TYR A 435 29.48 -14.29 7.93
N LEU A 436 30.54 -13.74 7.37
CA LEU A 436 30.85 -13.83 5.95
C LEU A 436 31.11 -15.29 5.50
N GLU A 437 31.73 -16.09 6.34
CA GLU A 437 31.99 -17.52 6.10
C GLU A 437 30.69 -18.33 6.06
N ASN A 438 29.77 -18.08 7.00
CA ASN A 438 28.46 -18.72 7.02
C ASN A 438 27.63 -18.40 5.77
N HIS A 439 27.85 -17.24 5.17
CA HIS A 439 27.13 -16.81 3.96
C HIS A 439 27.93 -16.96 2.65
N ARG A 440 29.11 -17.58 2.68
CA ARG A 440 30.04 -17.64 1.51
C ARG A 440 29.38 -18.14 0.21
N ALA A 441 28.49 -19.14 0.34
CA ALA A 441 27.80 -19.72 -0.82
C ALA A 441 26.77 -18.76 -1.46
N ARG A 442 26.38 -17.69 -0.73
CA ARG A 442 25.41 -16.68 -1.15
C ARG A 442 26.07 -15.40 -1.70
N MET A 443 27.41 -15.37 -1.83
CA MET A 443 28.17 -14.15 -2.17
C MET A 443 28.84 -14.22 -3.55
N ASP A 444 28.27 -14.93 -4.53
CA ASP A 444 28.79 -14.90 -5.91
C ASP A 444 28.24 -13.69 -6.68
N TYR A 445 28.75 -12.51 -6.31
CA TYR A 445 28.37 -11.27 -6.99
C TYR A 445 28.97 -11.13 -8.40
N GLY A 446 30.05 -11.87 -8.68
CA GLY A 446 30.65 -11.89 -10.01
C GLY A 446 29.74 -12.53 -11.05
N ALA A 447 29.19 -13.70 -10.75
CA ALA A 447 28.21 -14.35 -11.62
C ALA A 447 26.93 -13.53 -11.72
N ALA A 448 26.43 -12.98 -10.61
CA ALA A 448 25.26 -12.12 -10.60
C ALA A 448 25.38 -10.92 -11.55
N ARG A 449 26.52 -10.22 -11.50
CA ARG A 449 26.77 -9.09 -12.40
C ARG A 449 26.79 -9.47 -13.87
N ARG A 450 27.42 -10.61 -14.21
CA ARG A 450 27.43 -11.10 -15.60
C ARG A 450 26.03 -11.47 -16.09
N ALA A 451 25.19 -11.97 -15.20
CA ALA A 451 23.80 -12.32 -15.51
C ALA A 451 22.81 -11.12 -15.46
N GLY A 452 23.28 -9.90 -15.16
CA GLY A 452 22.42 -8.72 -15.02
C GLY A 452 21.44 -8.80 -13.83
N GLU A 453 21.74 -9.64 -12.84
CA GLU A 453 20.90 -9.86 -11.66
C GLU A 453 21.17 -8.83 -10.54
N PRO A 454 20.18 -8.55 -9.67
CA PRO A 454 20.37 -7.63 -8.56
C PRO A 454 21.42 -8.16 -7.57
N LEU A 455 22.28 -7.26 -7.09
CA LEU A 455 23.28 -7.57 -6.06
C LEU A 455 22.76 -7.32 -4.65
N GLY A 456 21.79 -6.44 -4.50
CA GLY A 456 21.19 -6.04 -3.23
C GLY A 456 19.69 -5.99 -3.28
N SER A 457 19.06 -5.86 -2.12
CA SER A 457 17.62 -5.82 -1.88
C SER A 457 17.05 -4.39 -1.84
N GLY A 458 17.57 -3.50 -2.70
CA GLY A 458 17.16 -2.09 -2.76
C GLY A 458 15.66 -1.86 -2.90
N PRO A 459 14.92 -2.60 -3.77
CA PRO A 459 13.47 -2.55 -3.85
C PRO A 459 12.77 -2.81 -2.51
N MET A 460 13.21 -3.80 -1.74
CA MET A 460 12.65 -4.10 -0.43
C MET A 460 13.00 -3.03 0.60
N GLU A 461 14.26 -2.58 0.63
CA GLU A 461 14.69 -1.48 1.51
C GLU A 461 13.86 -0.21 1.26
N SER A 462 13.67 0.16 -0.02
CA SER A 462 12.81 1.28 -0.42
C SER A 462 11.36 1.08 0.06
N THR A 463 10.83 -0.14 -0.05
CA THR A 463 9.48 -0.47 0.41
C THR A 463 9.37 -0.31 1.92
N CYS A 464 10.30 -0.87 2.68
CA CYS A 464 10.35 -0.71 4.15
C CYS A 464 10.38 0.76 4.55
N ARG A 465 11.22 1.59 3.92
CA ARG A 465 11.29 3.04 4.19
C ARG A 465 9.95 3.74 3.94
N GLN A 466 9.26 3.41 2.85
CA GLN A 466 7.96 4.00 2.52
C GLN A 466 6.88 3.63 3.54
N TYR A 467 6.86 2.40 4.06
CA TYR A 467 5.98 2.04 5.17
C TYR A 467 6.38 2.77 6.46
N GLN A 468 7.68 2.83 6.77
CA GLN A 468 8.18 3.53 7.95
C GLN A 468 7.82 5.02 7.96
N CYS A 469 7.78 5.71 6.81
CA CYS A 469 7.33 7.10 6.71
C CYS A 469 5.92 7.31 7.27
N ARG A 470 5.03 6.31 7.13
CA ARG A 470 3.67 6.34 7.69
C ARG A 470 3.63 5.85 9.13
N PHE A 471 4.34 4.76 9.44
CA PHE A 471 4.15 4.00 10.66
C PHE A 471 5.15 4.33 11.78
N LYS A 472 6.26 5.02 11.48
CA LYS A 472 7.32 5.42 12.44
C LYS A 472 7.40 6.93 12.72
N ARG A 473 6.32 7.66 12.56
CA ARG A 473 6.33 9.11 12.85
C ARG A 473 6.62 9.37 14.34
N PRO A 474 7.35 10.44 14.68
CA PRO A 474 7.57 10.83 16.08
C PRO A 474 6.23 10.98 16.83
N GLY A 475 6.19 10.49 18.08
CA GLY A 475 4.99 10.56 18.91
C GLY A 475 3.86 9.58 18.55
N GLN A 476 3.97 8.83 17.46
CA GLN A 476 2.96 7.89 17.01
C GLN A 476 3.14 6.52 17.67
N PHE A 477 2.02 5.96 18.14
CA PHE A 477 1.93 4.61 18.71
C PHE A 477 0.75 3.89 18.07
N TRP A 478 0.86 2.57 18.00
CA TRP A 478 -0.14 1.72 17.37
C TRP A 478 -0.74 0.73 18.35
N SER A 479 -1.92 0.23 18.05
CA SER A 479 -2.43 -1.04 18.54
C SER A 479 -2.22 -2.09 17.45
N ARG A 480 -1.95 -3.32 17.81
CA ARG A 480 -1.71 -4.43 16.87
C ARG A 480 -2.80 -4.57 15.80
N VAL A 481 -4.07 -4.41 16.18
CA VAL A 481 -5.18 -4.48 15.24
C VAL A 481 -5.21 -3.28 14.30
N GLY A 482 -4.79 -2.12 14.80
CA GLY A 482 -4.80 -0.86 14.03
C GLY A 482 -3.70 -0.81 12.98
N ASP A 483 -2.47 -1.20 13.33
CA ASP A 483 -1.34 -1.17 12.39
C ASP A 483 -1.43 -2.27 11.33
N GLU A 484 -1.78 -3.51 11.69
CA GLU A 484 -1.97 -4.61 10.74
C GLU A 484 -3.03 -4.26 9.69
N GLY A 485 -4.20 -3.76 10.12
CA GLY A 485 -5.26 -3.37 9.21
C GLY A 485 -4.85 -2.27 8.23
N LEU A 486 -4.16 -1.23 8.71
CA LEU A 486 -3.68 -0.14 7.85
C LEU A 486 -2.55 -0.58 6.93
N MET A 487 -1.64 -1.45 7.38
CA MET A 487 -0.61 -2.05 6.52
C MET A 487 -1.24 -2.90 5.42
N CYS A 488 -2.29 -3.65 5.73
CA CYS A 488 -3.02 -4.42 4.74
C CYS A 488 -3.68 -3.51 3.69
N LEU A 489 -4.34 -2.42 4.08
CA LEU A 489 -4.89 -1.42 3.15
C LEU A 489 -3.80 -0.83 2.26
N GLU A 490 -2.67 -0.42 2.85
CA GLU A 490 -1.53 0.10 2.11
C GLU A 490 -0.98 -0.91 1.10
N THR A 491 -0.96 -2.19 1.45
CA THR A 491 -0.52 -3.28 0.57
C THR A 491 -1.47 -3.46 -0.61
N PHE A 492 -2.79 -3.44 -0.41
CA PHE A 492 -3.75 -3.47 -1.52
C PHE A 492 -3.57 -2.31 -2.49
N TRP A 493 -3.33 -1.09 -1.96
CA TRP A 493 -3.05 0.08 -2.77
C TRP A 493 -1.77 -0.07 -3.58
N ARG A 494 -0.67 -0.46 -2.96
CA ARG A 494 0.64 -0.62 -3.62
C ARG A 494 0.66 -1.70 -4.69
N ASN A 495 -0.10 -2.76 -4.49
CA ASN A 495 -0.23 -3.85 -5.45
C ASN A 495 -1.28 -3.57 -6.54
N HIS A 496 -1.80 -2.34 -6.64
CA HIS A 496 -2.83 -1.94 -7.61
C HIS A 496 -4.11 -2.79 -7.53
N ARG A 497 -4.46 -3.29 -6.33
CA ARG A 497 -5.62 -4.15 -6.06
C ARG A 497 -6.69 -3.45 -5.24
N TRP A 498 -6.69 -2.12 -5.21
CA TRP A 498 -7.66 -1.33 -4.46
C TRP A 498 -9.11 -1.63 -4.87
N HIS A 499 -9.33 -1.84 -6.17
CA HIS A 499 -10.63 -2.23 -6.72
C HIS A 499 -11.16 -3.59 -6.22
N TRP A 500 -10.30 -4.46 -5.67
CA TRP A 500 -10.75 -5.71 -5.03
C TRP A 500 -11.43 -5.47 -3.68
N LEU A 501 -11.12 -4.35 -3.03
CA LEU A 501 -11.79 -3.91 -1.80
C LEU A 501 -12.99 -3.00 -2.10
N PHE A 502 -12.88 -2.16 -3.10
CA PHE A 502 -13.87 -1.13 -3.43
C PHE A 502 -14.28 -1.19 -4.91
N PRO A 503 -15.00 -2.25 -5.33
CA PRO A 503 -15.32 -2.47 -6.75
C PRO A 503 -16.32 -1.44 -7.33
N HIS A 504 -17.01 -0.68 -6.46
CA HIS A 504 -17.98 0.35 -6.87
C HIS A 504 -17.32 1.67 -7.28
N ILE A 505 -16.00 1.81 -7.12
CA ILE A 505 -15.29 3.03 -7.51
C ILE A 505 -14.99 2.95 -9.01
N LEU A 506 -15.70 3.77 -9.77
CA LEU A 506 -15.62 3.83 -11.23
C LEU A 506 -14.38 4.56 -11.76
N HIS A 507 -13.57 5.14 -10.90
CA HIS A 507 -12.31 5.78 -11.32
C HIS A 507 -11.34 4.70 -11.75
N GLY A 508 -11.07 4.69 -13.04
CA GLY A 508 -10.21 3.72 -13.68
C GLY A 508 -8.90 3.52 -12.93
N ASP A 509 -8.43 2.31 -12.98
CA ASP A 509 -7.07 1.99 -12.56
C ASP A 509 -6.12 3.01 -13.22
N PRO A 510 -5.40 3.85 -12.45
CA PRO A 510 -4.51 4.86 -13.02
C PRO A 510 -3.39 4.26 -13.90
N HIS A 511 -3.33 2.94 -14.00
CA HIS A 511 -2.37 2.19 -14.81
C HIS A 511 -3.00 1.46 -16.01
N LYS A 512 -4.28 1.73 -16.34
CA LYS A 512 -4.92 1.20 -17.56
C LYS A 512 -4.82 2.14 -18.76
N ASN A 513 -4.07 3.22 -18.68
CA ASN A 513 -3.72 4.09 -19.82
C ASN A 513 -2.28 3.86 -20.23
#